data_ec1a6b8e882eabfeb97f02e4fed64b9a
#
_entry.id   ec1a6b8e882eabfeb97f02e4fed64b9a
#
_cell.length_a   1.000
_cell.length_b   1.000
_cell.length_c   1.000
_cell.angle_alpha   90.00
_cell.angle_beta   90.00
_cell.angle_gamma   90.00
#
_symmetry.space_group_name_H-M   'P 1'
#
loop_
_entity.id
_entity.type
_entity.pdbx_description
1 polymer ?
#
loop_
_entity_poly.entity_id
_entity_poly.type
_entity_poly.pdbx_seq_one_letter_code
_entity_poly.pdbx_strand_id
1 'polypeptide(L)'
;KAVRLIAECAQHGAELIVFPELFIPGYPYGMTFGFTVGARNEDGRKDWQLYCGNSIIVPGPETERLAAAAKAAGAYVSIGVSERDGVTGTLYNSNLIFCPDGTLAPVHRKLKPTGAERVVWGDADRGYFPVVDTPWGPMGSLICWESYMPLARTALYEKGVTLYISPNTNDNPEWQATVQHIALEGRAISSTATWSFTARTTPPGCTARMRSRA
;
A
#
# COMPACT_ATOMS: atom_id res chain seq x y z
N LYS A 1 12.97 -8.81 -1.84
CA LYS A 1 12.26 -8.62 -3.12
C LYS A 1 12.08 -7.13 -3.41
N ALA A 2 11.47 -6.33 -2.49
CA ALA A 2 11.24 -4.89 -2.70
C ALA A 2 12.51 -4.15 -3.10
N VAL A 3 13.58 -4.25 -2.31
CA VAL A 3 14.87 -3.59 -2.56
C VAL A 3 15.42 -3.88 -3.97
N ARG A 4 15.34 -5.14 -4.42
CA ARG A 4 15.77 -5.52 -5.77
C ARG A 4 14.92 -4.83 -6.85
N LEU A 5 13.60 -4.81 -6.68
CA LEU A 5 12.69 -4.18 -7.63
C LEU A 5 12.88 -2.65 -7.67
N ILE A 6 13.15 -2.01 -6.53
CA ILE A 6 13.50 -0.58 -6.48
C ILE A 6 14.74 -0.31 -7.32
N ALA A 7 15.79 -1.12 -7.13
CA ALA A 7 17.03 -0.96 -7.89
C ALA A 7 16.82 -1.20 -9.41
N GLU A 8 16.03 -2.21 -9.78
CA GLU A 8 15.68 -2.49 -11.18
C GLU A 8 14.91 -1.32 -11.81
N CYS A 9 13.90 -0.77 -11.11
CA CYS A 9 13.14 0.38 -11.61
C CYS A 9 14.04 1.62 -11.78
N ALA A 10 14.93 1.88 -10.83
CA ALA A 10 15.87 3.00 -10.90
C ALA A 10 16.83 2.89 -12.10
N GLN A 11 17.30 1.67 -12.43
CA GLN A 11 18.12 1.44 -13.63
C GLN A 11 17.41 1.79 -14.93
N HIS A 12 16.06 1.80 -14.93
CA HIS A 12 15.23 2.22 -16.05
C HIS A 12 14.77 3.69 -15.95
N GLY A 13 15.37 4.47 -15.05
CA GLY A 13 15.11 5.90 -14.90
C GLY A 13 13.79 6.23 -14.17
N ALA A 14 13.24 5.31 -13.38
CA ALA A 14 12.03 5.59 -12.60
C ALA A 14 12.35 6.52 -11.43
N GLU A 15 11.67 7.66 -11.37
CA GLU A 15 11.75 8.64 -10.28
C GLU A 15 10.65 8.45 -9.22
N LEU A 16 9.57 7.75 -9.58
CA LEU A 16 8.51 7.31 -8.67
C LEU A 16 8.23 5.83 -8.87
N ILE A 17 8.28 5.06 -7.79
CA ILE A 17 8.07 3.62 -7.78
C ILE A 17 6.91 3.30 -6.85
N VAL A 18 5.83 2.73 -7.38
CA VAL A 18 4.62 2.42 -6.63
C VAL A 18 4.42 0.91 -6.54
N PHE A 19 4.35 0.41 -5.32
CA PHE A 19 4.04 -1.00 -5.02
C PHE A 19 2.56 -1.17 -4.66
N PRO A 20 2.00 -2.37 -4.87
CA PRO A 20 0.64 -2.69 -4.46
C PRO A 20 0.42 -2.60 -2.94
N GLU A 21 -0.85 -2.56 -2.56
CA GLU A 21 -1.33 -2.75 -1.20
C GLU A 21 -0.76 -4.02 -0.59
N LEU A 22 -0.29 -3.94 0.68
CA LEU A 22 0.26 -5.08 1.43
C LEU A 22 1.34 -5.86 0.68
N PHE A 23 2.24 -5.16 -0.03
CA PHE A 23 3.35 -5.80 -0.73
C PHE A 23 4.26 -6.58 0.21
N ILE A 24 4.36 -6.14 1.47
CA ILE A 24 5.07 -6.83 2.54
C ILE A 24 4.07 -7.18 3.67
N PRO A 25 3.93 -8.47 3.98
CA PRO A 25 4.58 -9.66 3.43
C PRO A 25 3.94 -10.18 2.14
N GLY A 26 2.79 -9.70 1.79
CA GLY A 26 1.92 -10.05 0.68
C GLY A 26 0.47 -9.97 1.12
N TYR A 27 -0.44 -9.73 0.17
CA TYR A 27 -1.88 -9.77 0.46
C TYR A 27 -2.31 -11.22 0.66
N PRO A 28 -2.93 -11.59 1.79
CA PRO A 28 -3.27 -12.98 2.13
C PRO A 28 -4.56 -13.43 1.42
N TYR A 29 -4.57 -13.34 0.10
CA TYR A 29 -5.75 -13.61 -0.72
C TYR A 29 -6.26 -15.04 -0.53
N GLY A 30 -7.56 -15.17 -0.19
CA GLY A 30 -8.20 -16.46 0.05
C GLY A 30 -7.91 -17.09 1.41
N MET A 31 -7.05 -16.48 2.25
CA MET A 31 -6.81 -16.98 3.60
C MET A 31 -7.95 -16.54 4.54
N THR A 32 -8.39 -17.46 5.39
CA THR A 32 -9.40 -17.20 6.42
C THR A 32 -8.81 -17.09 7.82
N PHE A 33 -7.55 -17.52 8.01
CA PHE A 33 -6.91 -17.64 9.32
C PHE A 33 -7.73 -18.47 10.32
N GLY A 34 -8.58 -19.38 9.80
CA GLY A 34 -9.50 -20.18 10.61
C GLY A 34 -10.62 -19.38 11.28
N PHE A 35 -10.87 -18.16 10.84
CA PHE A 35 -11.94 -17.33 11.41
C PHE A 35 -13.31 -17.91 11.13
N THR A 36 -13.95 -18.38 12.20
CA THR A 36 -15.37 -18.72 12.26
C THR A 36 -15.87 -18.22 13.61
N VAL A 37 -16.96 -17.47 13.62
CA VAL A 37 -17.51 -16.91 14.86
C VAL A 37 -17.76 -18.01 15.88
N GLY A 38 -17.20 -17.87 17.08
CA GLY A 38 -17.30 -18.84 18.18
C GLY A 38 -16.38 -20.06 18.06
N ALA A 39 -15.70 -20.27 16.95
CA ALA A 39 -14.76 -21.38 16.79
C ALA A 39 -13.30 -20.92 17.04
N ARG A 40 -12.45 -21.91 17.31
CA ARG A 40 -11.00 -21.75 17.43
C ARG A 40 -10.34 -22.88 16.66
N ASN A 41 -9.58 -22.50 15.65
CA ASN A 41 -8.89 -23.44 14.75
C ASN A 41 -7.38 -23.32 14.93
N GLU A 42 -6.72 -24.44 15.23
CA GLU A 42 -5.27 -24.46 15.51
C GLU A 42 -4.44 -24.13 14.26
N ASP A 43 -4.84 -24.63 13.09
CA ASP A 43 -4.11 -24.34 11.85
C ASP A 43 -4.26 -22.88 11.44
N GLY A 44 -5.46 -22.30 11.63
CA GLY A 44 -5.67 -20.88 11.43
C GLY A 44 -4.80 -20.00 12.34
N ARG A 45 -4.53 -20.45 13.59
CA ARG A 45 -3.60 -19.76 14.49
C ARG A 45 -2.16 -19.81 13.99
N LYS A 46 -1.72 -20.92 13.39
CA LYS A 46 -0.39 -21.03 12.78
C LYS A 46 -0.26 -20.11 11.58
N ASP A 47 -1.28 -20.06 10.72
CA ASP A 47 -1.33 -19.12 9.60
C ASP A 47 -1.26 -17.67 10.08
N TRP A 48 -2.03 -17.33 11.12
CA TRP A 48 -1.99 -16.02 11.76
C TRP A 48 -0.59 -15.70 12.31
N GLN A 49 0.01 -16.63 13.06
CA GLN A 49 1.34 -16.46 13.63
C GLN A 49 2.39 -16.21 12.54
N LEU A 50 2.32 -16.95 11.44
CA LEU A 50 3.20 -16.78 10.30
C LEU A 50 3.01 -15.40 9.66
N TYR A 51 1.77 -15.00 9.41
CA TYR A 51 1.48 -13.70 8.79
C TYR A 51 1.90 -12.53 9.69
N CYS A 52 1.52 -12.58 10.96
CA CYS A 52 1.90 -11.58 11.96
C CYS A 52 3.42 -11.50 12.16
N GLY A 53 4.12 -12.64 12.15
CA GLY A 53 5.57 -12.70 12.27
C GLY A 53 6.32 -12.10 11.06
N ASN A 54 5.69 -12.07 9.88
CA ASN A 54 6.22 -11.45 8.67
C ASN A 54 5.70 -10.02 8.43
N SER A 55 4.80 -9.52 9.28
CA SER A 55 4.40 -8.12 9.31
C SER A 55 5.51 -7.28 9.95
N ILE A 56 5.71 -6.05 9.48
CA ILE A 56 6.86 -5.23 9.87
C ILE A 56 6.50 -4.21 10.95
N ILE A 57 7.45 -3.89 11.81
CA ILE A 57 7.33 -2.76 12.76
C ILE A 57 7.78 -1.49 12.03
N VAL A 58 7.04 -0.39 12.22
CA VAL A 58 7.34 0.91 11.59
C VAL A 58 7.44 1.99 12.68
N PRO A 59 8.61 2.66 12.79
CA PRO A 59 9.88 2.37 12.11
C PRO A 59 10.57 1.11 12.63
N GLY A 60 11.40 0.48 11.78
CA GLY A 60 12.13 -0.74 12.12
C GLY A 60 13.15 -1.13 11.04
N PRO A 61 13.84 -2.27 11.21
CA PRO A 61 14.93 -2.68 10.32
C PRO A 61 14.50 -2.81 8.84
N GLU A 62 13.27 -3.24 8.60
CA GLU A 62 12.73 -3.35 7.24
C GLU A 62 12.55 -1.98 6.59
N THR A 63 12.06 -0.99 7.36
CA THR A 63 11.90 0.38 6.87
C THR A 63 13.24 1.07 6.64
N GLU A 64 14.25 0.80 7.47
CA GLU A 64 15.63 1.29 7.25
C GLU A 64 16.21 0.77 5.94
N ARG A 65 15.99 -0.52 5.63
CA ARG A 65 16.44 -1.12 4.36
C ARG A 65 15.72 -0.53 3.15
N LEU A 66 14.42 -0.22 3.28
CA LEU A 66 13.63 0.43 2.23
C LEU A 66 14.08 1.88 2.03
N ALA A 67 14.31 2.61 3.11
CA ALA A 67 14.86 3.97 3.11
C ALA A 67 16.21 4.03 2.40
N ALA A 68 17.12 3.12 2.73
CA ALA A 68 18.42 3.01 2.06
C ALA A 68 18.29 2.69 0.57
N ALA A 69 17.31 1.84 0.20
CA ALA A 69 17.05 1.52 -1.21
C ALA A 69 16.47 2.70 -1.99
N ALA A 70 15.52 3.44 -1.41
CA ALA A 70 14.97 4.65 -2.00
C ALA A 70 16.06 5.73 -2.22
N LYS A 71 16.91 5.92 -1.21
CA LYS A 71 18.07 6.82 -1.29
C LYS A 71 19.05 6.41 -2.38
N ALA A 72 19.41 5.13 -2.44
CA ALA A 72 20.33 4.62 -3.47
C ALA A 72 19.74 4.75 -4.88
N ALA A 73 18.42 4.64 -5.01
CA ALA A 73 17.70 4.83 -6.28
C ALA A 73 17.50 6.30 -6.65
N GLY A 74 17.59 7.23 -5.68
CA GLY A 74 17.24 8.64 -5.89
C GLY A 74 15.77 8.83 -6.26
N ALA A 75 14.89 7.92 -5.83
CA ALA A 75 13.49 7.88 -6.26
C ALA A 75 12.51 7.90 -5.08
N TYR A 76 11.32 8.45 -5.31
CA TYR A 76 10.19 8.27 -4.41
C TYR A 76 9.71 6.82 -4.46
N VAL A 77 9.43 6.22 -3.31
CA VAL A 77 8.93 4.85 -3.22
C VAL A 77 7.67 4.82 -2.36
N SER A 78 6.54 4.44 -2.95
CA SER A 78 5.28 4.17 -2.24
C SER A 78 5.11 2.65 -2.13
N ILE A 79 4.95 2.11 -0.91
CA ILE A 79 4.87 0.67 -0.68
C ILE A 79 3.85 0.31 0.41
N GLY A 80 2.91 -0.57 0.05
CA GLY A 80 1.94 -1.13 0.99
C GLY A 80 2.57 -2.19 1.89
N VAL A 81 2.28 -2.12 3.19
CA VAL A 81 2.80 -3.06 4.18
C VAL A 81 1.74 -3.48 5.19
N SER A 82 1.85 -4.70 5.72
CA SER A 82 1.21 -5.05 6.98
C SER A 82 2.10 -4.55 8.11
N GLU A 83 1.72 -3.41 8.69
CA GLU A 83 2.39 -2.82 9.83
C GLU A 83 1.95 -3.53 11.09
N ARG A 84 2.90 -3.89 11.94
CA ARG A 84 2.62 -4.45 13.26
C ARG A 84 2.99 -3.45 14.34
N ASP A 85 2.03 -3.09 15.16
CA ASP A 85 2.27 -2.28 16.35
C ASP A 85 3.18 -3.04 17.33
N GLY A 86 4.27 -2.40 17.73
CA GLY A 86 5.29 -3.03 18.57
C GLY A 86 4.86 -3.25 20.03
N VAL A 87 3.79 -2.61 20.48
CA VAL A 87 3.27 -2.67 21.85
C VAL A 87 2.05 -3.58 21.93
N THR A 88 1.05 -3.32 21.11
CA THR A 88 -0.23 -4.03 21.15
C THR A 88 -0.25 -5.29 20.29
N GLY A 89 0.65 -5.38 19.30
CA GLY A 89 0.65 -6.44 18.30
C GLY A 89 -0.46 -6.31 17.26
N THR A 90 -1.24 -5.23 17.30
CA THR A 90 -2.26 -4.96 16.28
C THR A 90 -1.62 -4.80 14.91
N LEU A 91 -2.22 -5.40 13.89
CA LEU A 91 -1.81 -5.20 12.51
C LEU A 91 -2.59 -4.04 11.90
N TYR A 92 -1.92 -3.24 11.08
CA TYR A 92 -2.52 -2.19 10.27
C TYR A 92 -2.13 -2.36 8.81
N ASN A 93 -3.08 -2.07 7.93
CA ASN A 93 -2.81 -1.97 6.50
C ASN A 93 -2.29 -0.56 6.23
N SER A 94 -1.01 -0.43 5.94
CA SER A 94 -0.32 0.85 5.88
C SER A 94 0.35 1.08 4.54
N ASN A 95 0.37 2.33 4.07
CA ASN A 95 1.18 2.77 2.95
C ASN A 95 2.32 3.65 3.45
N LEU A 96 3.54 3.27 3.09
CA LEU A 96 4.77 3.99 3.40
C LEU A 96 5.24 4.73 2.17
N ILE A 97 5.65 5.98 2.34
CA ILE A 97 6.27 6.78 1.28
C ILE A 97 7.67 7.16 1.73
N PHE A 98 8.67 6.76 0.95
CA PHE A 98 10.07 7.16 1.13
C PHE A 98 10.44 8.20 0.09
N CYS A 99 11.10 9.27 0.53
CA CYS A 99 11.65 10.30 -0.33
C CYS A 99 13.00 9.87 -0.93
N PRO A 100 13.48 10.56 -1.99
CA PRO A 100 14.76 10.23 -2.63
C PRO A 100 15.99 10.37 -1.72
N ASP A 101 15.89 11.10 -0.62
CA ASP A 101 16.94 11.20 0.40
C ASP A 101 16.93 10.06 1.42
N GLY A 102 15.92 9.16 1.33
CA GLY A 102 15.67 8.07 2.27
C GLY A 102 14.76 8.44 3.43
N THR A 103 14.25 9.66 3.50
CA THR A 103 13.30 10.06 4.57
C THR A 103 11.99 9.30 4.41
N LEU A 104 11.51 8.68 5.51
CA LEU A 104 10.17 8.12 5.60
C LEU A 104 9.18 9.24 5.94
N ALA A 105 8.23 9.50 5.04
CA ALA A 105 7.12 10.39 5.30
C ALA A 105 6.20 9.84 6.41
N PRO A 106 5.34 10.68 7.03
CA PRO A 106 4.35 10.18 7.98
C PRO A 106 3.51 9.06 7.38
N VAL A 107 3.25 8.01 8.16
CA VAL A 107 2.59 6.79 7.72
C VAL A 107 1.10 7.02 7.53
N HIS A 108 0.55 6.54 6.41
CA HIS A 108 -0.89 6.43 6.21
C HIS A 108 -1.35 5.00 6.53
N ARG A 109 -2.16 4.85 7.57
CA ARG A 109 -2.88 3.62 7.90
C ARG A 109 -4.27 3.66 7.27
N LYS A 110 -4.69 2.56 6.65
CA LYS A 110 -6.04 2.43 6.06
C LYS A 110 -7.11 2.74 7.09
N LEU A 111 -7.98 3.71 6.80
CA LEU A 111 -9.03 4.17 7.74
C LEU A 111 -9.93 3.04 8.19
N LYS A 112 -10.38 2.23 7.23
CA LYS A 112 -11.28 1.11 7.44
C LYS A 112 -10.85 -0.05 6.55
N PRO A 113 -10.34 -1.15 7.10
CA PRO A 113 -10.15 -2.38 6.35
C PRO A 113 -11.46 -2.85 5.72
N THR A 114 -11.38 -3.43 4.53
CA THR A 114 -12.56 -3.75 3.70
C THR A 114 -13.11 -5.14 4.02
N GLY A 115 -14.38 -5.25 4.38
CA GLY A 115 -15.05 -6.54 4.55
C GLY A 115 -14.31 -7.46 5.53
N ALA A 116 -13.88 -8.65 5.06
CA ALA A 116 -13.16 -9.63 5.87
C ALA A 116 -11.75 -9.19 6.31
N GLU A 117 -11.17 -8.16 5.69
CA GLU A 117 -9.90 -7.58 6.14
C GLU A 117 -9.94 -7.15 7.62
N ARG A 118 -11.13 -6.79 8.13
CA ARG A 118 -11.36 -6.36 9.53
C ARG A 118 -11.06 -7.42 10.57
N VAL A 119 -10.95 -8.69 10.18
CA VAL A 119 -10.53 -9.74 11.10
C VAL A 119 -9.00 -9.82 11.23
N VAL A 120 -8.28 -9.14 10.33
CA VAL A 120 -6.81 -9.14 10.26
C VAL A 120 -6.24 -7.80 10.70
N TRP A 121 -6.73 -6.69 10.15
CA TRP A 121 -6.20 -5.35 10.41
C TRP A 121 -7.17 -4.50 11.19
N GLY A 122 -6.62 -3.71 12.10
CA GLY A 122 -7.35 -2.70 12.83
C GLY A 122 -7.66 -1.47 11.97
N ASP A 123 -8.67 -0.72 12.40
CA ASP A 123 -8.96 0.61 11.88
C ASP A 123 -7.81 1.57 12.22
N ALA A 124 -7.56 2.54 11.35
CA ALA A 124 -6.64 3.63 11.71
C ALA A 124 -7.15 4.37 12.96
N ASP A 125 -6.25 4.69 13.85
CA ASP A 125 -6.54 5.42 15.08
C ASP A 125 -6.97 6.86 14.85
N ARG A 126 -6.61 7.43 13.68
CA ARG A 126 -6.98 8.78 13.26
C ARG A 126 -6.95 8.93 11.74
N GLY A 127 -7.80 9.80 11.22
CA GLY A 127 -7.82 10.19 9.80
C GLY A 127 -6.68 11.17 9.50
N TYR A 128 -5.46 10.67 9.45
CA TYR A 128 -4.32 11.45 9.03
C TYR A 128 -3.95 11.12 7.59
N PHE A 129 -4.02 12.12 6.73
CA PHE A 129 -3.69 12.01 5.32
C PHE A 129 -2.38 12.76 5.05
N PRO A 130 -1.23 12.07 5.11
CA PRO A 130 0.04 12.69 4.80
C PRO A 130 0.11 13.13 3.33
N VAL A 131 0.72 14.28 3.11
CA VAL A 131 1.04 14.79 1.78
C VAL A 131 2.54 15.00 1.73
N VAL A 132 3.15 14.60 0.62
CA VAL A 132 4.59 14.70 0.37
C VAL A 132 4.79 15.62 -0.81
N ASP A 133 5.59 16.66 -0.64
CA ASP A 133 5.97 17.54 -1.74
C ASP A 133 6.91 16.81 -2.70
N THR A 134 6.58 16.87 -3.98
CA THR A 134 7.40 16.29 -5.05
C THR A 134 7.63 17.30 -6.16
N PRO A 135 8.61 17.09 -7.05
CA PRO A 135 8.80 17.94 -8.22
C PRO A 135 7.59 18.04 -9.16
N TRP A 136 6.68 17.08 -9.06
CA TRP A 136 5.44 17.01 -9.89
C TRP A 136 4.21 17.55 -9.17
N GLY A 137 4.39 18.11 -7.97
CA GLY A 137 3.33 18.59 -7.10
C GLY A 137 3.09 17.71 -5.87
N PRO A 138 2.19 18.14 -4.98
CA PRO A 138 1.88 17.40 -3.74
C PRO A 138 1.33 16.01 -4.02
N MET A 139 1.93 14.98 -3.41
CA MET A 139 1.57 13.58 -3.53
C MET A 139 0.85 13.10 -2.27
N GLY A 140 -0.30 12.46 -2.44
CA GLY A 140 -1.07 11.83 -1.37
C GLY A 140 -1.55 10.44 -1.75
N SER A 141 -1.96 9.64 -0.77
CA SER A 141 -2.34 8.25 -0.99
C SER A 141 -3.60 7.87 -0.23
N LEU A 142 -4.47 7.10 -0.89
CA LEU A 142 -5.54 6.32 -0.26
C LEU A 142 -5.42 4.85 -0.69
N ILE A 143 -5.63 3.94 0.26
CA ILE A 143 -5.42 2.50 0.04
C ILE A 143 -6.73 1.87 -0.44
N CYS A 144 -6.74 1.33 -1.67
CA CYS A 144 -7.81 0.50 -2.21
C CYS A 144 -9.20 1.18 -2.07
N TRP A 145 -10.14 0.53 -1.39
CA TRP A 145 -11.53 0.99 -1.22
C TRP A 145 -11.69 2.30 -0.42
N GLU A 146 -10.63 2.81 0.22
CA GLU A 146 -10.66 4.19 0.72
C GLU A 146 -10.95 5.20 -0.40
N SER A 147 -10.54 4.87 -1.62
CA SER A 147 -10.83 5.68 -2.82
C SER A 147 -12.33 5.82 -3.10
N TYR A 148 -13.18 4.98 -2.52
CA TYR A 148 -14.64 5.13 -2.57
C TYR A 148 -15.21 5.96 -1.41
N MET A 149 -14.37 6.51 -0.53
CA MET A 149 -14.78 7.41 0.54
C MET A 149 -14.67 8.87 0.04
N PRO A 150 -15.78 9.55 -0.35
CA PRO A 150 -15.70 10.89 -0.96
C PRO A 150 -14.99 11.91 -0.05
N LEU A 151 -15.30 11.89 1.25
CA LEU A 151 -14.68 12.82 2.20
C LEU A 151 -13.17 12.59 2.37
N ALA A 152 -12.69 11.37 2.25
CA ALA A 152 -11.25 11.09 2.28
C ALA A 152 -10.55 11.66 1.05
N ARG A 153 -11.15 11.54 -0.15
CA ARG A 153 -10.64 12.18 -1.36
C ARG A 153 -10.63 13.70 -1.23
N THR A 154 -11.76 14.28 -0.77
CA THR A 154 -11.88 15.71 -0.55
C THR A 154 -10.77 16.23 0.37
N ALA A 155 -10.49 15.52 1.46
CA ALA A 155 -9.42 15.91 2.38
C ALA A 155 -8.03 15.94 1.72
N LEU A 156 -7.77 15.08 0.73
CA LEU A 156 -6.54 15.15 -0.07
C LEU A 156 -6.58 16.33 -1.08
N TYR A 157 -7.72 16.56 -1.72
CA TYR A 157 -7.87 17.66 -2.67
C TYR A 157 -7.71 19.03 -1.99
N GLU A 158 -8.26 19.21 -0.79
CA GLU A 158 -8.10 20.42 0.02
C GLU A 158 -6.63 20.66 0.43
N LYS A 159 -5.84 19.59 0.52
CA LYS A 159 -4.38 19.69 0.74
C LYS A 159 -3.60 19.95 -0.55
N GLY A 160 -4.28 20.14 -1.67
CA GLY A 160 -3.67 20.46 -2.96
C GLY A 160 -3.02 19.26 -3.66
N VAL A 161 -3.40 18.03 -3.33
CA VAL A 161 -2.83 16.83 -3.94
C VAL A 161 -3.11 16.82 -5.44
N THR A 162 -2.03 16.81 -6.22
CA THR A 162 -2.04 16.70 -7.69
C THR A 162 -1.47 15.37 -8.19
N LEU A 163 -0.83 14.61 -7.31
CA LEU A 163 -0.36 13.25 -7.59
C LEU A 163 -1.02 12.29 -6.59
N TYR A 164 -2.03 11.56 -7.07
CA TYR A 164 -2.85 10.67 -6.26
C TYR A 164 -2.38 9.23 -6.42
N ILE A 165 -1.92 8.61 -5.34
CA ILE A 165 -1.43 7.22 -5.32
C ILE A 165 -2.50 6.32 -4.70
N SER A 166 -2.86 5.24 -5.41
CA SER A 166 -3.86 4.28 -4.94
C SER A 166 -3.34 2.84 -5.04
N PRO A 167 -2.55 2.38 -4.05
CA PRO A 167 -2.19 0.98 -3.97
C PRO A 167 -3.43 0.14 -3.66
N ASN A 168 -3.60 -0.96 -4.38
CA ASN A 168 -4.79 -1.81 -4.21
C ASN A 168 -4.52 -3.28 -4.58
N THR A 169 -5.55 -4.11 -4.39
CA THR A 169 -5.57 -5.53 -4.76
C THR A 169 -6.67 -5.85 -5.77
N ASN A 170 -7.40 -4.83 -6.22
CA ASN A 170 -8.52 -4.98 -7.15
C ASN A 170 -8.02 -4.82 -8.60
N ASP A 171 -8.19 -5.85 -9.41
CA ASP A 171 -7.85 -5.86 -10.84
C ASP A 171 -9.08 -5.79 -11.76
N ASN A 172 -10.28 -5.58 -11.18
CA ASN A 172 -11.52 -5.48 -11.94
C ASN A 172 -11.53 -4.26 -12.87
N PRO A 173 -12.19 -4.36 -14.04
CA PRO A 173 -12.32 -3.24 -14.99
C PRO A 173 -12.97 -1.99 -14.39
N GLU A 174 -13.90 -2.15 -13.44
CA GLU A 174 -14.58 -1.04 -12.74
C GLU A 174 -13.58 -0.17 -11.96
N TRP A 175 -12.46 -0.75 -11.50
CA TRP A 175 -11.42 0.01 -10.86
C TRP A 175 -10.78 1.06 -11.77
N GLN A 176 -10.68 0.76 -13.06
CA GLN A 176 -10.18 1.72 -14.05
C GLN A 176 -11.12 2.94 -14.17
N ALA A 177 -12.43 2.71 -14.17
CA ALA A 177 -13.40 3.82 -14.18
C ALA A 177 -13.28 4.68 -12.92
N THR A 178 -13.07 4.06 -11.76
CA THR A 178 -12.85 4.76 -10.49
C THR A 178 -11.59 5.63 -10.54
N VAL A 179 -10.48 5.11 -11.00
CA VAL A 179 -9.21 5.84 -11.09
C VAL A 179 -9.31 7.01 -12.09
N GLN A 180 -10.01 6.82 -13.21
CA GLN A 180 -10.28 7.89 -14.18
C GLN A 180 -11.17 8.97 -13.56
N HIS A 181 -12.22 8.58 -12.83
CA HIS A 181 -13.10 9.54 -12.15
C HIS A 181 -12.31 10.38 -11.13
N ILE A 182 -11.48 9.76 -10.31
CA ILE A 182 -10.65 10.45 -9.31
C ILE A 182 -9.70 11.45 -9.97
N ALA A 183 -9.08 11.06 -11.08
CA ALA A 183 -8.19 11.94 -11.84
C ALA A 183 -8.92 13.17 -12.38
N LEU A 184 -10.14 13.00 -12.89
CA LEU A 184 -10.97 14.09 -13.40
C LEU A 184 -11.52 14.97 -12.27
N GLU A 185 -12.05 14.36 -11.20
CA GLU A 185 -12.62 15.06 -10.05
C GLU A 185 -11.56 15.93 -9.34
N GLY A 186 -10.40 15.33 -9.05
CA GLY A 186 -9.31 15.98 -8.33
C GLY A 186 -8.38 16.83 -9.22
N ARG A 187 -8.56 16.80 -10.56
CA ARG A 187 -7.61 17.36 -11.53
C ARG A 187 -6.18 16.92 -11.25
N ALA A 188 -6.03 15.65 -10.91
CA ALA A 188 -4.79 15.04 -10.46
C ALA A 188 -4.32 13.94 -11.43
N ILE A 189 -3.02 13.69 -11.43
CA ILE A 189 -2.47 12.46 -12.01
C ILE A 189 -2.76 11.34 -11.01
N SER A 190 -3.53 10.32 -11.42
CA SER A 190 -3.80 9.17 -10.57
C SER A 190 -2.95 7.99 -10.99
N SER A 191 -2.18 7.44 -10.06
CA SER A 191 -1.37 6.23 -10.24
C SER A 191 -1.86 5.12 -9.33
N THR A 192 -2.02 3.93 -9.88
CA THR A 192 -2.44 2.75 -9.13
C THR A 192 -1.50 1.59 -9.38
N ALA A 193 -1.22 0.83 -8.35
CA ALA A 193 -0.53 -0.45 -8.45
C ALA A 193 -1.40 -1.54 -7.84
N THR A 194 -1.56 -2.66 -8.54
CA THR A 194 -2.40 -3.77 -8.11
C THR A 194 -1.66 -5.11 -8.22
N TRP A 195 -2.10 -6.08 -7.44
CA TRP A 195 -1.74 -7.47 -7.62
C TRP A 195 -2.49 -8.05 -8.82
N SER A 196 -1.79 -8.86 -9.61
CA SER A 196 -2.43 -9.71 -10.61
C SER A 196 -2.35 -11.16 -10.13
N PHE A 197 -3.52 -11.77 -9.93
CA PHE A 197 -3.64 -13.17 -9.52
C PHE A 197 -4.00 -14.00 -10.74
N THR A 198 -3.02 -14.72 -11.29
CA THR A 198 -3.29 -15.72 -12.33
C THR A 198 -3.59 -17.07 -11.66
N ALA A 199 -4.69 -17.71 -12.05
CA ALA A 199 -5.16 -18.98 -11.52
C ALA A 199 -4.26 -20.19 -11.90
N ARG A 200 -2.95 -20.01 -11.96
CA ARG A 200 -1.98 -21.08 -12.17
C ARG A 200 -0.98 -21.15 -11.02
N THR A 201 -0.81 -22.33 -10.51
CA THR A 201 0.07 -22.91 -9.50
C THR A 201 1.55 -22.49 -9.50
N THR A 202 1.84 -21.23 -9.77
CA THR A 202 3.17 -20.64 -9.65
C THR A 202 3.10 -19.50 -8.64
N PRO A 203 4.10 -19.35 -7.75
CA PRO A 203 4.11 -18.24 -6.82
C PRO A 203 3.97 -16.92 -7.60
N PRO A 204 3.14 -15.98 -7.12
CA PRO A 204 2.80 -14.77 -7.87
C PRO A 204 4.05 -13.98 -8.20
N GLY A 205 4.38 -13.95 -9.48
CA GLY A 205 5.30 -12.97 -10.02
C GLY A 205 4.64 -11.61 -9.97
N CYS A 206 5.20 -10.68 -9.20
CA CYS A 206 4.75 -9.31 -9.15
C CYS A 206 5.03 -8.66 -10.51
N THR A 207 4.01 -8.38 -11.30
CA THR A 207 4.13 -7.49 -12.46
C THR A 207 3.69 -6.10 -12.02
N ALA A 208 4.64 -5.28 -11.57
CA ALA A 208 4.43 -3.84 -11.50
C ALA A 208 4.34 -3.32 -12.94
N ARG A 209 3.14 -3.21 -13.50
CA ARG A 209 2.91 -2.47 -14.74
C ARG A 209 2.57 -1.04 -14.37
N MET A 210 3.56 -0.15 -14.48
CA MET A 210 3.28 1.26 -14.64
C MET A 210 2.56 1.43 -16.00
N ARG A 211 1.29 1.73 -16.00
CA ARG A 211 0.63 2.32 -17.15
C ARG A 211 0.53 3.83 -16.89
N SER A 212 1.55 4.57 -17.32
CA SER A 212 1.38 5.98 -17.60
C SER A 212 0.53 6.07 -18.86
N ARG A 213 -0.62 6.67 -18.77
CA ARG A 213 -1.31 7.23 -19.95
C ARG A 213 -1.46 8.72 -19.70
N ALA A 214 -0.83 9.47 -20.60
CA ALA A 214 -1.11 10.87 -20.84
C ALA A 214 -2.57 11.06 -21.25
#